data_ff6a0aa4da6224792e9b0deaf344ab88
#
_entry.id   ff6a0aa4da6224792e9b0deaf344ab88
#
_cell.length_a   1.000
_cell.length_b   1.000
_cell.length_c   1.000
_cell.angle_alpha   90.00
_cell.angle_beta   90.00
_cell.angle_gamma   90.00
#
_symmetry.space_group_name_H-M   'P 1'
#
loop_
_entity.id
_entity.type
_entity.pdbx_description
1 polymer ?
#
loop_
_entity_poly.entity_id
_entity_poly.type
_entity_poly.pdbx_seq_one_letter_code
_entity_poly.pdbx_strand_id
1 'polypeptide(L)'
;MKFDTLLNQYIFPLRDAIESVIVGQRHVINRVVMALFAVGQRDFYPDGSRFLGTGHVLCEGSTGTGKTVLCKLLARLLAGNNKRVSGLPDALASDITGCEIILLTGDTKTVQGPLFCNVLLADEINRFPPKAQNAFIEALAEGSVTIANETYKLTQPFFCLATQNPTEQKGTSRIQEALADRFMFKLVMRETTEDEKIEIAKRTHNFDLSSMKEIVSNSLVRNAREELFDNIYVSDETRRYCAKLIHAINHPEELGVYKDELEVIGTDPLFKQKPALNDRSMLHLEGAAMMEAVMQQRDYVTPYDVVAVAMDVFRVRLIVADSALHLLLSSFPGRYQSETQLVDNLISQALNKVGL
;
A
#
# COMPACT_ATOMS: atom_id res chain seq x y z
N MET A 1 -6.52 -20.96 13.39
CA MET A 1 -7.58 -21.28 12.35
C MET A 1 -6.87 -22.00 11.20
N LYS A 2 -7.44 -23.05 10.61
CA LYS A 2 -6.78 -23.71 9.46
C LYS A 2 -6.75 -22.75 8.26
N PHE A 3 -5.64 -22.72 7.49
CA PHE A 3 -5.51 -21.84 6.31
C PHE A 3 -6.67 -21.98 5.33
N ASP A 4 -7.12 -23.22 5.07
CA ASP A 4 -8.28 -23.47 4.21
C ASP A 4 -9.55 -22.78 4.70
N THR A 5 -9.76 -22.71 6.01
CA THR A 5 -10.90 -22.01 6.62
C THR A 5 -10.79 -20.50 6.39
N LEU A 6 -9.61 -19.92 6.62
CA LEU A 6 -9.36 -18.49 6.39
C LEU A 6 -9.60 -18.12 4.92
N LEU A 7 -9.05 -18.90 3.99
CA LEU A 7 -9.19 -18.66 2.56
C LEU A 7 -10.64 -18.77 2.10
N ASN A 8 -11.28 -19.90 2.38
CA ASN A 8 -12.59 -20.23 1.81
C ASN A 8 -13.76 -19.50 2.49
N GLN A 9 -13.64 -19.15 3.77
CA GLN A 9 -14.72 -18.49 4.49
C GLN A 9 -14.60 -16.96 4.51
N TYR A 10 -13.40 -16.40 4.28
CA TYR A 10 -13.19 -14.96 4.45
C TYR A 10 -12.46 -14.29 3.29
N ILE A 11 -11.27 -14.78 2.92
CA ILE A 11 -10.44 -14.11 1.91
C ILE A 11 -11.09 -14.19 0.53
N PHE A 12 -11.45 -15.39 0.07
CA PHE A 12 -12.09 -15.55 -1.24
C PHE A 12 -13.48 -14.93 -1.31
N PRO A 13 -14.37 -15.09 -0.32
CA PRO A 13 -15.65 -14.37 -0.31
C PRO A 13 -15.52 -12.86 -0.30
N LEU A 14 -14.53 -12.31 0.44
CA LEU A 14 -14.25 -10.87 0.42
C LEU A 14 -13.80 -10.40 -0.98
N ARG A 15 -12.86 -11.11 -1.59
CA ARG A 15 -12.41 -10.84 -2.96
C ARG A 15 -13.57 -10.91 -3.96
N ASP A 16 -14.34 -11.99 -3.93
CA ASP A 16 -15.42 -12.24 -4.88
C ASP A 16 -16.55 -11.21 -4.72
N ALA A 17 -16.83 -10.76 -3.48
CA ALA A 17 -17.78 -9.67 -3.24
C ALA A 17 -17.27 -8.34 -3.87
N ILE A 18 -15.97 -8.04 -3.83
CA ILE A 18 -15.42 -6.86 -4.46
C ILE A 18 -15.43 -7.01 -5.99
N GLU A 19 -15.05 -8.18 -6.53
CA GLU A 19 -15.06 -8.48 -7.97
C GLU A 19 -16.47 -8.48 -8.56
N SER A 20 -17.50 -8.75 -7.76
CA SER A 20 -18.90 -8.65 -8.22
C SER A 20 -19.29 -7.23 -8.63
N VAL A 21 -18.60 -6.22 -8.11
CA VAL A 21 -18.87 -4.80 -8.36
C VAL A 21 -17.81 -4.17 -9.26
N ILE A 22 -16.54 -4.39 -8.93
CA ILE A 22 -15.41 -3.80 -9.66
C ILE A 22 -14.98 -4.75 -10.78
N VAL A 23 -15.02 -4.25 -12.01
CA VAL A 23 -14.68 -5.01 -13.21
C VAL A 23 -13.23 -4.72 -13.59
N GLY A 24 -12.50 -5.75 -14.02
CA GLY A 24 -11.20 -5.61 -14.69
C GLY A 24 -9.99 -5.33 -13.78
N GLN A 25 -10.17 -5.20 -12.46
CA GLN A 25 -9.09 -4.85 -11.52
C GLN A 25 -8.66 -6.01 -10.60
N ARG A 26 -8.73 -7.25 -11.10
CA ARG A 26 -8.50 -8.45 -10.28
C ARG A 26 -7.16 -8.45 -9.55
N HIS A 27 -6.08 -8.00 -10.20
CA HIS A 27 -4.77 -7.89 -9.57
C HIS A 27 -4.80 -6.94 -8.36
N VAL A 28 -5.36 -5.75 -8.55
CA VAL A 28 -5.49 -4.74 -7.49
C VAL A 28 -6.32 -5.27 -6.34
N ILE A 29 -7.46 -5.89 -6.63
CA ILE A 29 -8.36 -6.47 -5.61
C ILE A 29 -7.64 -7.55 -4.79
N ASN A 30 -6.94 -8.47 -5.44
CA ASN A 30 -6.15 -9.50 -4.77
C ASN A 30 -5.10 -8.89 -3.84
N ARG A 31 -4.33 -7.91 -4.31
CA ARG A 31 -3.30 -7.24 -3.50
C ARG A 31 -3.87 -6.45 -2.32
N VAL A 32 -5.00 -5.78 -2.50
CA VAL A 32 -5.68 -5.07 -1.40
C VAL A 32 -6.18 -6.04 -0.34
N VAL A 33 -6.79 -7.16 -0.74
CA VAL A 33 -7.23 -8.21 0.19
C VAL A 33 -6.01 -8.83 0.90
N MET A 34 -4.94 -9.15 0.18
CA MET A 34 -3.69 -9.64 0.79
C MET A 34 -3.14 -8.66 1.82
N ALA A 35 -3.06 -7.37 1.49
CA ALA A 35 -2.53 -6.33 2.37
C ALA A 35 -3.29 -6.21 3.70
N LEU A 36 -4.60 -6.43 3.69
CA LEU A 36 -5.43 -6.41 4.89
C LEU A 36 -4.99 -7.50 5.90
N PHE A 37 -4.61 -8.68 5.41
CA PHE A 37 -4.18 -9.82 6.24
C PHE A 37 -2.66 -9.91 6.38
N ALA A 38 -1.88 -9.19 5.59
CA ALA A 38 -0.43 -9.19 5.67
C ALA A 38 0.07 -8.49 6.95
N VAL A 39 1.24 -8.91 7.43
CA VAL A 39 1.98 -8.21 8.48
C VAL A 39 3.00 -7.31 7.80
N GLY A 40 2.69 -6.00 7.72
CA GLY A 40 3.56 -5.01 7.11
C GLY A 40 4.63 -4.45 8.03
N GLN A 41 4.35 -4.44 9.35
CA GLN A 41 5.27 -3.96 10.37
C GLN A 41 5.14 -4.78 11.64
N ARG A 42 6.27 -4.93 12.35
CA ARG A 42 6.37 -5.67 13.61
C ARG A 42 7.03 -4.75 14.62
N ASP A 43 6.38 -4.55 15.74
CA ASP A 43 6.90 -3.70 16.81
C ASP A 43 6.25 -4.08 18.14
N PHE A 44 6.62 -3.37 19.20
CA PHE A 44 6.00 -3.48 20.51
C PHE A 44 5.55 -2.10 20.97
N TYR A 45 4.34 -2.04 21.51
CA TYR A 45 3.90 -0.84 22.22
C TYR A 45 4.74 -0.60 23.49
N PRO A 46 4.78 0.62 24.03
CA PRO A 46 5.51 0.92 25.26
C PRO A 46 5.10 0.05 26.46
N ASP A 47 3.89 -0.50 26.46
CA ASP A 47 3.41 -1.44 27.48
C ASP A 47 3.87 -2.89 27.25
N GLY A 48 4.72 -3.14 26.25
CA GLY A 48 5.24 -4.46 25.88
C GLY A 48 4.28 -5.32 25.06
N SER A 49 3.07 -4.85 24.75
CA SER A 49 2.17 -5.58 23.86
C SER A 49 2.65 -5.56 22.41
N ARG A 50 2.48 -6.69 21.70
CA ARG A 50 2.91 -6.85 20.30
C ARG A 50 2.06 -6.01 19.36
N PHE A 51 2.72 -5.28 18.46
CA PHE A 51 2.10 -4.55 17.36
C PHE A 51 2.42 -5.26 16.04
N LEU A 52 1.37 -5.68 15.33
CA LEU A 52 1.46 -6.22 13.97
C LEU A 52 0.68 -5.29 13.04
N GLY A 53 1.38 -4.33 12.44
CA GLY A 53 0.81 -3.37 11.51
C GLY A 53 0.29 -4.03 10.23
N THR A 54 -0.81 -3.55 9.65
CA THR A 54 -1.35 -4.02 8.37
C THR A 54 -0.45 -3.60 7.21
N GLY A 55 -0.57 -4.27 6.08
CA GLY A 55 0.03 -3.81 4.83
C GLY A 55 -0.82 -2.70 4.22
N HIS A 56 -0.51 -1.42 4.51
CA HIS A 56 -1.22 -0.29 3.89
C HIS A 56 -1.02 -0.25 2.38
N VAL A 57 -1.99 0.29 1.64
CA VAL A 57 -1.99 0.28 0.18
C VAL A 57 -2.15 1.67 -0.40
N LEU A 58 -1.33 1.99 -1.40
CA LEU A 58 -1.45 3.17 -2.24
C LEU A 58 -1.94 2.77 -3.63
N CYS A 59 -3.13 3.22 -4.02
CA CYS A 59 -3.69 3.00 -5.35
C CYS A 59 -3.46 4.22 -6.25
N GLU A 60 -2.77 4.05 -7.35
CA GLU A 60 -2.59 5.06 -8.38
C GLU A 60 -3.46 4.76 -9.60
N GLY A 61 -4.05 5.76 -10.21
CA GLY A 61 -4.81 5.62 -11.44
C GLY A 61 -5.51 6.92 -11.83
N SER A 62 -5.92 7.01 -13.09
CA SER A 62 -6.69 8.14 -13.61
C SER A 62 -8.07 8.24 -12.92
N THR A 63 -8.71 9.38 -13.09
CA THR A 63 -10.08 9.61 -12.59
C THR A 63 -11.05 8.61 -13.26
N GLY A 64 -11.96 8.04 -12.48
CA GLY A 64 -12.96 7.09 -13.00
C GLY A 64 -12.53 5.62 -13.04
N THR A 65 -11.33 5.25 -12.59
CA THR A 65 -10.86 3.85 -12.56
C THR A 65 -11.43 3.00 -11.41
N GLY A 66 -12.32 3.56 -10.59
CA GLY A 66 -13.00 2.80 -9.52
C GLY A 66 -12.34 2.88 -8.13
N LYS A 67 -11.29 3.71 -7.93
CA LYS A 67 -10.58 3.86 -6.65
C LYS A 67 -11.54 4.10 -5.47
N THR A 68 -12.39 5.11 -5.59
CA THR A 68 -13.34 5.48 -4.53
C THR A 68 -14.42 4.39 -4.29
N VAL A 69 -14.79 3.65 -5.34
CA VAL A 69 -15.74 2.52 -5.21
C VAL A 69 -15.11 1.38 -4.44
N LEU A 70 -13.86 1.03 -4.76
CA LEU A 70 -13.09 0.00 -4.02
C LEU A 70 -13.04 0.32 -2.52
N CYS A 71 -12.77 1.55 -2.18
CA CYS A 71 -12.71 1.99 -0.79
C CYS A 71 -14.06 1.89 -0.06
N LYS A 72 -15.15 2.31 -0.72
CA LYS A 72 -16.50 2.21 -0.15
C LYS A 72 -16.92 0.74 0.05
N LEU A 73 -16.53 -0.14 -0.88
CA LEU A 73 -16.78 -1.58 -0.77
C LEU A 73 -16.04 -2.17 0.41
N LEU A 74 -14.74 -1.91 0.53
CA LEU A 74 -13.95 -2.38 1.68
C LEU A 74 -14.55 -1.90 3.00
N ALA A 75 -14.89 -0.61 3.10
CA ALA A 75 -15.51 -0.04 4.27
C ALA A 75 -16.86 -0.71 4.62
N ARG A 76 -17.58 -1.25 3.65
CA ARG A 76 -18.86 -1.95 3.84
C ARG A 76 -18.68 -3.41 4.21
N LEU A 77 -17.69 -4.08 3.60
CA LEU A 77 -17.46 -5.52 3.78
C LEU A 77 -16.67 -5.85 5.05
N LEU A 78 -15.94 -4.87 5.60
CA LEU A 78 -15.20 -4.99 6.84
C LEU A 78 -16.00 -4.38 8.00
N ALA A 79 -16.16 -5.14 9.08
CA ALA A 79 -16.75 -4.64 10.31
C ALA A 79 -15.88 -3.56 10.93
N GLY A 80 -16.50 -2.55 11.55
CA GLY A 80 -15.81 -1.56 12.34
C GLY A 80 -16.04 -0.11 11.93
N ASN A 81 -15.25 0.78 12.51
CA ASN A 81 -15.34 2.21 12.24
C ASN A 81 -14.51 2.55 11.00
N ASN A 82 -15.18 3.04 9.97
CA ASN A 82 -14.56 3.40 8.70
C ASN A 82 -14.65 4.91 8.50
N LYS A 83 -13.54 5.55 8.16
CA LYS A 83 -13.46 7.00 7.95
C LYS A 83 -12.87 7.31 6.58
N ARG A 84 -13.23 8.48 6.05
CA ARG A 84 -12.67 9.02 4.81
C ARG A 84 -12.13 10.42 5.06
N VAL A 85 -10.94 10.67 4.52
CA VAL A 85 -10.36 12.01 4.38
C VAL A 85 -10.06 12.25 2.89
N SER A 86 -10.25 13.46 2.42
CA SER A 86 -9.95 13.83 1.03
C SER A 86 -8.86 14.90 1.03
N GLY A 87 -7.87 14.72 0.17
CA GLY A 87 -6.75 15.65 0.05
C GLY A 87 -7.21 17.01 -0.44
N LEU A 88 -6.89 18.04 0.37
CA LEU A 88 -7.12 19.44 0.06
C LEU A 88 -5.81 20.21 0.26
N PRO A 89 -5.49 21.19 -0.61
CA PRO A 89 -4.24 21.94 -0.50
C PRO A 89 -4.09 22.79 0.76
N ASP A 90 -5.20 23.10 1.43
CA ASP A 90 -5.30 23.88 2.66
C ASP A 90 -5.56 23.03 3.92
N ALA A 91 -5.58 21.70 3.80
CA ALA A 91 -5.82 20.79 4.91
C ALA A 91 -4.74 20.93 5.99
N LEU A 92 -5.17 20.92 7.25
CA LEU A 92 -4.31 20.94 8.42
C LEU A 92 -4.07 19.52 8.95
N ALA A 93 -2.98 19.32 9.68
CA ALA A 93 -2.72 18.06 10.37
C ALA A 93 -3.82 17.73 11.40
N SER A 94 -4.36 18.75 12.07
CA SER A 94 -5.48 18.62 13.02
C SER A 94 -6.80 18.13 12.39
N ASP A 95 -7.02 18.36 11.09
CA ASP A 95 -8.18 17.82 10.38
C ASP A 95 -8.13 16.31 10.25
N ILE A 96 -6.94 15.74 10.39
CA ILE A 96 -6.62 14.32 10.23
C ILE A 96 -6.43 13.64 11.61
N THR A 97 -5.63 14.25 12.50
CA THR A 97 -5.35 13.71 13.85
C THR A 97 -6.47 14.04 14.85
N GLY A 98 -7.13 15.18 14.70
CA GLY A 98 -7.93 15.81 15.73
C GLY A 98 -7.15 16.87 16.51
N CYS A 99 -7.78 17.46 17.50
CA CYS A 99 -7.23 18.55 18.30
C CYS A 99 -7.79 18.57 19.73
N GLU A 100 -7.14 19.30 20.62
CA GLU A 100 -7.73 19.69 21.89
C GLU A 100 -8.57 20.96 21.73
N ILE A 101 -9.74 20.99 22.36
CA ILE A 101 -10.59 22.16 22.48
C ILE A 101 -10.73 22.56 23.94
N ILE A 102 -10.76 23.87 24.20
CA ILE A 102 -11.03 24.40 25.54
C ILE A 102 -12.53 24.60 25.66
N LEU A 103 -13.13 23.98 26.67
CA LEU A 103 -14.55 24.14 26.99
C LEU A 103 -14.78 25.47 27.71
N LEU A 104 -16.02 25.92 27.71
CA LEU A 104 -16.44 27.14 28.46
C LEU A 104 -16.18 27.01 29.97
N THR A 105 -16.06 25.80 30.49
CA THR A 105 -15.69 25.50 31.88
C THR A 105 -14.20 25.71 32.18
N GLY A 106 -13.38 25.93 31.17
CA GLY A 106 -11.92 25.99 31.27
C GLY A 106 -11.22 24.63 31.15
N ASP A 107 -11.97 23.54 31.10
CA ASP A 107 -11.42 22.19 30.91
C ASP A 107 -11.02 21.97 29.45
N THR A 108 -10.03 21.08 29.21
CA THR A 108 -9.68 20.65 27.85
C THR A 108 -10.41 19.34 27.49
N LYS A 109 -10.78 19.23 26.23
CA LYS A 109 -11.36 18.02 25.66
C LYS A 109 -10.68 17.66 24.35
N THR A 110 -10.19 16.45 24.23
CA THR A 110 -9.64 15.91 22.98
C THR A 110 -10.79 15.53 22.03
N VAL A 111 -10.75 16.05 20.82
CA VAL A 111 -11.63 15.67 19.71
C VAL A 111 -10.82 14.84 18.74
N GLN A 112 -11.13 13.55 18.65
CA GLN A 112 -10.44 12.60 17.77
C GLN A 112 -10.81 12.83 16.30
N GLY A 113 -9.79 12.89 15.44
CA GLY A 113 -9.92 13.04 14.01
C GLY A 113 -10.23 11.73 13.25
N PRO A 114 -10.20 11.78 11.92
CA PRO A 114 -10.47 10.63 11.06
C PRO A 114 -9.52 9.44 11.22
N LEU A 115 -8.28 9.63 11.68
CA LEU A 115 -7.34 8.53 11.92
C LEU A 115 -7.86 7.51 12.95
N PHE A 116 -8.74 7.92 13.86
CA PHE A 116 -9.35 7.03 14.84
C PHE A 116 -10.44 6.16 14.20
N CYS A 117 -10.00 5.17 13.41
CA CYS A 117 -10.86 4.23 12.70
C CYS A 117 -10.13 2.90 12.47
N ASN A 118 -10.85 1.91 11.95
CA ASN A 118 -10.28 0.63 11.52
C ASN A 118 -9.85 0.65 10.06
N VAL A 119 -10.66 1.26 9.20
CA VAL A 119 -10.33 1.43 7.78
C VAL A 119 -10.37 2.92 7.44
N LEU A 120 -9.23 3.44 7.07
CA LEU A 120 -9.08 4.80 6.58
C LEU A 120 -8.99 4.81 5.05
N LEU A 121 -9.90 5.56 4.44
CA LEU A 121 -9.75 5.97 3.05
C LEU A 121 -9.09 7.35 3.01
N ALA A 122 -7.85 7.42 2.56
CA ALA A 122 -7.17 8.68 2.28
C ALA A 122 -7.24 8.97 0.76
N ASP A 123 -8.29 9.70 0.36
CA ASP A 123 -8.56 9.98 -1.05
C ASP A 123 -7.70 11.15 -1.54
N GLU A 124 -7.04 10.99 -2.71
CA GLU A 124 -6.13 11.98 -3.29
C GLU A 124 -5.03 12.45 -2.30
N ILE A 125 -4.34 11.48 -1.67
CA ILE A 125 -3.34 11.75 -0.61
C ILE A 125 -2.23 12.71 -1.06
N ASN A 126 -1.90 12.72 -2.34
CA ASN A 126 -0.90 13.62 -2.94
C ASN A 126 -1.37 15.07 -3.14
N ARG A 127 -2.61 15.42 -2.73
CA ARG A 127 -3.08 16.81 -2.66
C ARG A 127 -2.97 17.42 -1.26
N PHE A 128 -2.70 16.61 -0.22
CA PHE A 128 -2.40 17.16 1.09
C PHE A 128 -1.07 17.90 1.11
N PRO A 129 -0.98 19.06 1.78
CA PRO A 129 0.31 19.73 1.98
C PRO A 129 1.23 18.86 2.83
N PRO A 130 2.56 19.02 2.71
CA PRO A 130 3.54 18.18 3.41
C PRO A 130 3.32 18.07 4.91
N LYS A 131 2.94 19.17 5.57
CA LYS A 131 2.64 19.16 7.01
C LYS A 131 1.46 18.25 7.39
N ALA A 132 0.42 18.23 6.55
CA ALA A 132 -0.73 17.34 6.75
C ALA A 132 -0.39 15.88 6.44
N GLN A 133 0.48 15.63 5.44
CA GLN A 133 0.97 14.28 5.16
C GLN A 133 1.72 13.66 6.36
N ASN A 134 2.42 14.46 7.16
CA ASN A 134 3.11 13.97 8.36
C ASN A 134 2.15 13.34 9.38
N ALA A 135 0.89 13.76 9.43
CA ALA A 135 -0.11 13.17 10.31
C ALA A 135 -0.38 11.68 10.04
N PHE A 136 -0.18 11.22 8.80
CA PHE A 136 -0.33 9.82 8.47
C PHE A 136 0.88 8.98 8.88
N ILE A 137 2.08 9.57 8.95
CA ILE A 137 3.34 8.81 9.13
C ILE A 137 3.33 8.04 10.45
N GLU A 138 2.97 8.69 11.57
CA GLU A 138 2.87 8.07 12.90
C GLU A 138 1.80 6.97 12.89
N ALA A 139 0.61 7.28 12.39
CA ALA A 139 -0.51 6.36 12.38
C ALA A 139 -0.21 5.07 11.58
N LEU A 140 0.43 5.21 10.40
CA LEU A 140 0.76 4.07 9.55
C LEU A 140 1.97 3.28 10.09
N ALA A 141 2.91 3.95 10.75
CA ALA A 141 4.12 3.31 11.26
C ALA A 141 3.90 2.63 12.62
N GLU A 142 3.21 3.29 13.54
CA GLU A 142 3.18 2.92 14.96
C GLU A 142 1.78 2.51 15.45
N GLY A 143 0.76 2.71 14.62
CA GLY A 143 -0.62 2.48 15.03
C GLY A 143 -1.05 3.40 16.19
N SER A 144 -0.48 4.60 16.25
CA SER A 144 -0.74 5.61 17.26
C SER A 144 -0.91 6.99 16.65
N VAL A 145 -1.49 7.92 17.40
CA VAL A 145 -1.63 9.33 17.03
C VAL A 145 -1.37 10.18 18.25
N THR A 146 -0.46 11.13 18.12
CA THR A 146 -0.16 12.12 19.17
C THR A 146 -0.96 13.40 18.94
N ILE A 147 -1.79 13.79 19.93
CA ILE A 147 -2.56 15.04 19.95
C ILE A 147 -2.09 15.84 21.14
N ALA A 148 -1.64 17.07 20.91
CA ALA A 148 -0.97 17.89 21.91
C ALA A 148 0.21 17.13 22.57
N ASN A 149 0.09 16.70 23.80
CA ASN A 149 1.15 15.98 24.53
C ASN A 149 0.77 14.52 24.87
N GLU A 150 -0.34 14.01 24.33
CA GLU A 150 -0.82 12.67 24.63
C GLU A 150 -0.81 11.79 23.38
N THR A 151 -0.27 10.57 23.51
CA THR A 151 -0.24 9.56 22.44
C THR A 151 -1.37 8.56 22.65
N TYR A 152 -2.22 8.44 21.65
CA TYR A 152 -3.39 7.55 21.62
C TYR A 152 -3.14 6.38 20.69
N LYS A 153 -3.35 5.14 21.17
CA LYS A 153 -3.31 3.94 20.32
C LYS A 153 -4.52 3.91 19.40
N LEU A 154 -4.30 3.57 18.14
CA LEU A 154 -5.37 3.32 17.17
C LEU A 154 -5.97 1.93 17.39
N THR A 155 -7.28 1.80 17.16
CA THR A 155 -7.98 0.50 17.23
C THR A 155 -7.48 -0.42 16.14
N GLN A 156 -7.00 -1.61 16.53
CA GLN A 156 -6.49 -2.60 15.58
C GLN A 156 -7.60 -3.56 15.10
N PRO A 157 -7.54 -4.00 13.83
CA PRO A 157 -6.59 -3.59 12.80
C PRO A 157 -6.83 -2.15 12.35
N PHE A 158 -5.76 -1.40 12.10
CA PHE A 158 -5.80 -0.12 11.40
C PHE A 158 -5.28 -0.34 9.98
N PHE A 159 -6.12 -0.15 8.98
CA PHE A 159 -5.79 -0.32 7.57
C PHE A 159 -6.03 0.98 6.80
N CYS A 160 -5.02 1.45 6.10
CA CYS A 160 -5.12 2.63 5.23
C CYS A 160 -5.10 2.20 3.77
N LEU A 161 -6.15 2.56 3.05
CA LEU A 161 -6.19 2.54 1.59
C LEU A 161 -6.11 3.99 1.11
N ALA A 162 -4.96 4.38 0.60
CA ALA A 162 -4.75 5.69 0.02
C ALA A 162 -4.95 5.66 -1.49
N THR A 163 -5.47 6.73 -2.06
CA THR A 163 -5.53 6.91 -3.51
C THR A 163 -4.71 8.12 -3.94
N GLN A 164 -4.14 8.06 -5.12
CA GLN A 164 -3.53 9.20 -5.78
C GLN A 164 -3.86 9.22 -7.26
N ASN A 165 -3.90 10.42 -7.82
CA ASN A 165 -3.89 10.60 -9.26
C ASN A 165 -2.42 10.69 -9.71
N PRO A 166 -2.09 10.36 -10.98
CA PRO A 166 -0.74 10.54 -11.50
C PRO A 166 -0.23 11.97 -11.26
N THR A 167 1.06 12.10 -10.93
CA THR A 167 1.69 13.39 -10.58
C THR A 167 1.70 14.42 -11.70
N GLU A 168 1.46 14.00 -12.93
CA GLU A 168 1.36 14.86 -14.11
C GLU A 168 0.08 15.71 -14.15
N GLN A 169 -0.90 15.43 -13.27
CA GLN A 169 -2.14 16.23 -13.20
C GLN A 169 -1.95 17.51 -12.39
N LYS A 170 -2.57 18.60 -12.84
CA LYS A 170 -2.53 19.90 -12.15
C LYS A 170 -3.02 19.79 -10.69
N GLY A 171 -2.26 20.39 -9.78
CA GLY A 171 -2.63 20.44 -8.35
C GLY A 171 -2.26 19.17 -7.57
N THR A 172 -1.47 18.28 -8.16
CA THR A 172 -0.87 17.13 -7.46
C THR A 172 0.62 17.35 -7.24
N SER A 173 1.14 16.79 -6.16
CA SER A 173 2.57 16.70 -5.88
C SER A 173 2.95 15.26 -5.58
N ARG A 174 4.23 14.94 -5.58
CA ARG A 174 4.65 13.64 -5.05
C ARG A 174 4.37 13.57 -3.55
N ILE A 175 3.94 12.40 -3.09
CA ILE A 175 3.87 12.13 -1.64
C ILE A 175 5.28 12.15 -1.06
N GLN A 176 5.37 12.51 0.23
CA GLN A 176 6.66 12.48 0.92
C GLN A 176 7.22 11.05 0.94
N GLU A 177 8.53 10.93 0.74
CA GLU A 177 9.23 9.66 0.73
C GLU A 177 9.01 8.87 2.03
N ALA A 178 9.05 9.57 3.17
CA ALA A 178 8.78 8.98 4.47
C ALA A 178 7.35 8.41 4.58
N LEU A 179 6.36 9.04 3.95
CA LEU A 179 5.00 8.53 3.89
C LEU A 179 4.88 7.36 2.90
N ALA A 180 5.48 7.48 1.72
CA ALA A 180 5.50 6.42 0.70
C ALA A 180 6.05 5.12 1.28
N ASP A 181 7.14 5.20 2.06
CA ASP A 181 7.79 4.05 2.69
C ASP A 181 6.91 3.28 3.70
N ARG A 182 5.78 3.84 4.16
CA ARG A 182 4.83 3.15 5.05
C ARG A 182 3.81 2.28 4.31
N PHE A 183 3.65 2.49 3.02
CA PHE A 183 2.78 1.62 2.22
C PHE A 183 3.49 0.32 1.85
N MET A 184 2.78 -0.80 1.97
CA MET A 184 3.29 -2.11 1.53
C MET A 184 3.27 -2.20 0.00
N PHE A 185 2.18 -1.80 -0.61
CA PHE A 185 1.97 -1.87 -2.05
C PHE A 185 1.68 -0.50 -2.67
N LYS A 186 2.25 -0.26 -3.85
CA LYS A 186 1.75 0.73 -4.81
C LYS A 186 1.12 0.00 -5.99
N LEU A 187 -0.20 0.09 -6.11
CA LEU A 187 -1.00 -0.60 -7.10
C LEU A 187 -1.45 0.37 -8.20
N VAL A 188 -1.21 0.04 -9.45
CA VAL A 188 -1.62 0.84 -10.58
C VAL A 188 -2.93 0.28 -11.13
N MET A 189 -3.99 1.09 -11.04
CA MET A 189 -5.29 0.76 -11.62
C MET A 189 -5.27 1.14 -13.11
N ARG A 190 -5.44 0.14 -13.96
CA ARG A 190 -5.48 0.32 -15.40
C ARG A 190 -6.83 0.88 -15.88
N GLU A 191 -6.83 1.46 -17.03
CA GLU A 191 -8.07 1.81 -17.70
C GLU A 191 -8.85 0.55 -18.11
N THR A 192 -10.16 0.67 -18.06
CA THR A 192 -11.08 -0.39 -18.44
C THR A 192 -11.19 -0.51 -19.96
N THR A 193 -11.25 -1.74 -20.44
CA THR A 193 -11.48 -2.04 -21.86
C THR A 193 -12.93 -1.68 -22.27
N GLU A 194 -13.23 -1.71 -23.58
CA GLU A 194 -14.60 -1.46 -24.07
C GLU A 194 -15.61 -2.46 -23.52
N ASP A 195 -15.29 -3.75 -23.51
CA ASP A 195 -16.15 -4.80 -22.94
C ASP A 195 -16.37 -4.61 -21.45
N GLU A 196 -15.33 -4.24 -20.70
CA GLU A 196 -15.42 -3.95 -19.28
C GLU A 196 -16.29 -2.71 -19.01
N LYS A 197 -16.24 -1.68 -19.84
CA LYS A 197 -17.13 -0.50 -19.73
C LYS A 197 -18.60 -0.89 -19.92
N ILE A 198 -18.89 -1.79 -20.88
CA ILE A 198 -20.25 -2.32 -21.09
C ILE A 198 -20.71 -3.09 -19.86
N GLU A 199 -19.83 -3.93 -19.30
CA GLU A 199 -20.15 -4.71 -18.10
C GLU A 199 -20.37 -3.81 -16.87
N ILE A 200 -19.56 -2.77 -16.68
CA ILE A 200 -19.75 -1.76 -15.62
C ILE A 200 -21.11 -1.10 -15.75
N ALA A 201 -21.50 -0.67 -16.95
CA ALA A 201 -22.79 -0.04 -17.18
C ALA A 201 -23.96 -0.97 -16.80
N LYS A 202 -23.91 -2.26 -17.19
CA LYS A 202 -24.90 -3.26 -16.83
C LYS A 202 -25.00 -3.45 -15.30
N ARG A 203 -23.86 -3.56 -14.60
CA ARG A 203 -23.82 -3.77 -13.15
C ARG A 203 -24.30 -2.55 -12.37
N THR A 204 -23.95 -1.33 -12.79
CA THR A 204 -24.31 -0.11 -12.08
C THR A 204 -25.83 0.08 -11.97
N HIS A 205 -26.61 -0.38 -12.94
CA HIS A 205 -28.07 -0.28 -12.90
C HIS A 205 -28.71 -1.15 -11.82
N ASN A 206 -28.05 -2.25 -11.41
CA ASN A 206 -28.62 -3.25 -10.49
C ASN A 206 -27.89 -3.29 -9.14
N PHE A 207 -26.89 -2.42 -8.92
CA PHE A 207 -26.04 -2.50 -7.74
C PHE A 207 -26.52 -1.61 -6.61
N ASP A 208 -26.80 -2.23 -5.47
CA ASP A 208 -27.08 -1.53 -4.20
C ASP A 208 -26.03 -1.89 -3.16
N LEU A 209 -25.17 -0.92 -2.84
CA LEU A 209 -24.14 -1.06 -1.80
C LEU A 209 -24.74 -1.35 -0.42
N SER A 210 -25.98 -0.90 -0.14
CA SER A 210 -26.63 -1.10 1.14
C SER A 210 -27.02 -2.56 1.41
N SER A 211 -27.21 -3.34 0.33
CA SER A 211 -27.55 -4.77 0.41
C SER A 211 -26.36 -5.66 0.81
N MET A 212 -25.13 -5.17 0.68
CA MET A 212 -23.93 -5.93 1.03
C MET A 212 -23.79 -6.06 2.55
N LYS A 213 -23.47 -7.27 3.01
CA LYS A 213 -23.24 -7.57 4.43
C LYS A 213 -21.75 -7.60 4.74
N GLU A 214 -21.41 -7.31 5.97
CA GLU A 214 -20.06 -7.51 6.50
C GLU A 214 -19.64 -8.98 6.35
N ILE A 215 -18.43 -9.20 5.83
CA ILE A 215 -17.86 -10.55 5.62
C ILE A 215 -16.78 -10.81 6.67
N VAL A 216 -16.02 -9.81 7.05
CA VAL A 216 -14.82 -9.96 7.87
C VAL A 216 -14.89 -9.04 9.08
N SER A 217 -14.77 -9.62 10.29
CA SER A 217 -14.70 -8.86 11.53
C SER A 217 -13.26 -8.42 11.85
N ASN A 218 -13.13 -7.34 12.61
CA ASN A 218 -11.83 -6.84 13.07
C ASN A 218 -11.04 -7.86 13.90
N SER A 219 -11.74 -8.60 14.76
CA SER A 219 -11.13 -9.67 15.56
C SER A 219 -10.60 -10.80 14.70
N LEU A 220 -11.32 -11.15 13.62
CA LEU A 220 -10.85 -12.15 12.67
C LEU A 220 -9.56 -11.71 11.98
N VAL A 221 -9.50 -10.48 11.45
CA VAL A 221 -8.29 -9.96 10.78
C VAL A 221 -7.10 -10.00 11.73
N ARG A 222 -7.28 -9.53 12.98
CA ARG A 222 -6.21 -9.54 13.98
C ARG A 222 -5.71 -10.95 14.28
N ASN A 223 -6.63 -11.87 14.59
CA ASN A 223 -6.26 -13.25 14.93
C ASN A 223 -5.62 -13.98 13.74
N ALA A 224 -6.16 -13.76 12.52
CA ALA A 224 -5.59 -14.34 11.32
C ALA A 224 -4.15 -13.86 11.08
N ARG A 225 -3.85 -12.58 11.31
CA ARG A 225 -2.51 -12.01 11.13
C ARG A 225 -1.49 -12.58 12.12
N GLU A 226 -1.88 -12.71 13.39
CA GLU A 226 -1.05 -13.36 14.41
C GLU A 226 -0.75 -14.81 14.02
N GLU A 227 -1.76 -15.56 13.62
CA GLU A 227 -1.63 -16.97 13.24
C GLU A 227 -0.81 -17.14 11.95
N LEU A 228 -1.05 -16.33 10.93
CA LEU A 228 -0.29 -16.35 9.67
C LEU A 228 1.18 -16.05 9.94
N PHE A 229 1.45 -15.04 10.75
CA PHE A 229 2.81 -14.64 11.08
C PHE A 229 3.59 -15.72 11.82
N ASP A 230 2.94 -16.42 12.74
CA ASP A 230 3.61 -17.43 13.59
C ASP A 230 3.74 -18.80 12.89
N ASN A 231 2.94 -19.08 11.85
CA ASN A 231 2.87 -20.41 11.24
C ASN A 231 3.38 -20.51 9.80
N ILE A 232 3.62 -19.39 9.10
CA ILE A 232 4.16 -19.45 7.74
C ILE A 232 5.69 -19.46 7.80
N TYR A 233 6.28 -20.53 7.25
CA TYR A 233 7.72 -20.69 7.24
C TYR A 233 8.38 -19.89 6.11
N VAL A 234 9.40 -19.13 6.44
CA VAL A 234 10.29 -18.46 5.49
C VAL A 234 11.71 -18.96 5.71
N SER A 235 12.27 -19.62 4.73
CA SER A 235 13.64 -20.16 4.83
C SER A 235 14.69 -19.06 4.75
N ASP A 236 15.85 -19.29 5.34
CA ASP A 236 16.99 -18.36 5.20
C ASP A 236 17.44 -18.19 3.75
N GLU A 237 17.24 -19.20 2.91
CA GLU A 237 17.52 -19.13 1.48
C GLU A 237 16.57 -18.14 0.78
N THR A 238 15.27 -18.20 1.09
CA THR A 238 14.29 -17.23 0.59
C THR A 238 14.60 -15.80 1.08
N ARG A 239 15.01 -15.65 2.34
CA ARG A 239 15.44 -14.34 2.88
C ARG A 239 16.69 -13.81 2.17
N ARG A 240 17.69 -14.70 1.87
CA ARG A 240 18.85 -14.33 1.08
C ARG A 240 18.47 -13.90 -0.34
N TYR A 241 17.48 -14.55 -0.93
CA TYR A 241 16.96 -14.16 -2.23
C TYR A 241 16.34 -12.75 -2.20
N CYS A 242 15.50 -12.44 -1.19
CA CYS A 242 14.97 -11.08 -0.98
C CYS A 242 16.09 -10.05 -0.83
N ALA A 243 17.11 -10.35 0.00
CA ALA A 243 18.26 -9.48 0.20
C ALA A 243 19.06 -9.24 -1.09
N LYS A 244 19.24 -10.27 -1.93
CA LYS A 244 19.90 -10.15 -3.24
C LYS A 244 19.12 -9.23 -4.19
N LEU A 245 17.79 -9.31 -4.21
CA LEU A 245 16.96 -8.43 -5.03
C LEU A 245 17.10 -6.96 -4.59
N ILE A 246 17.04 -6.72 -3.28
CA ILE A 246 17.23 -5.37 -2.71
C ILE A 246 18.63 -4.85 -3.04
N HIS A 247 19.65 -5.69 -2.89
CA HIS A 247 21.04 -5.35 -3.22
C HIS A 247 21.21 -5.00 -4.70
N ALA A 248 20.61 -5.78 -5.60
CA ALA A 248 20.67 -5.55 -7.03
C ALA A 248 20.10 -4.18 -7.45
N ILE A 249 19.06 -3.72 -6.77
CA ILE A 249 18.44 -2.40 -7.02
C ILE A 249 19.27 -1.27 -6.42
N ASN A 250 19.84 -1.48 -5.22
CA ASN A 250 20.63 -0.48 -4.53
C ASN A 250 22.05 -0.29 -5.12
N HIS A 251 22.61 -1.36 -5.71
CA HIS A 251 23.97 -1.42 -6.27
C HIS A 251 23.93 -2.01 -7.70
N PRO A 252 23.23 -1.34 -8.63
CA PRO A 252 23.00 -1.88 -9.98
C PRO A 252 24.29 -2.09 -10.77
N GLU A 253 25.35 -1.31 -10.50
CA GLU A 253 26.66 -1.39 -11.12
C GLU A 253 27.36 -2.72 -10.81
N GLU A 254 27.22 -3.27 -9.59
CA GLU A 254 27.89 -4.50 -9.19
C GLU A 254 27.37 -5.73 -9.96
N LEU A 255 26.08 -5.74 -10.27
CA LEU A 255 25.43 -6.83 -11.00
C LEU A 255 25.21 -6.51 -12.48
N GLY A 256 25.57 -5.33 -12.93
CA GLY A 256 25.37 -4.86 -14.30
C GLY A 256 23.89 -4.80 -14.67
N VAL A 257 23.07 -4.31 -13.75
CA VAL A 257 21.67 -3.95 -13.98
C VAL A 257 21.60 -2.50 -14.45
N TYR A 258 20.58 -2.10 -15.19
CA TYR A 258 20.32 -0.74 -15.66
C TYR A 258 21.45 -0.13 -16.51
N LYS A 259 22.18 -0.93 -17.27
CA LYS A 259 23.37 -0.46 -18.04
C LYS A 259 23.04 0.71 -18.95
N ASP A 260 21.97 0.59 -19.76
CA ASP A 260 21.58 1.61 -20.71
C ASP A 260 21.17 2.90 -19.99
N GLU A 261 20.42 2.77 -18.89
CA GLU A 261 19.94 3.87 -18.08
C GLU A 261 21.09 4.58 -17.37
N LEU A 262 22.03 3.82 -16.78
CA LEU A 262 23.21 4.37 -16.10
C LEU A 262 24.16 5.05 -17.07
N GLU A 263 24.31 4.56 -18.30
CA GLU A 263 25.11 5.19 -19.36
C GLU A 263 24.55 6.57 -19.73
N VAL A 264 23.20 6.68 -19.82
CA VAL A 264 22.53 7.94 -20.16
C VAL A 264 22.61 8.97 -19.04
N ILE A 265 22.40 8.58 -17.79
CA ILE A 265 22.43 9.52 -16.65
C ILE A 265 23.85 9.87 -16.19
N GLY A 266 24.85 9.05 -16.55
CA GLY A 266 26.26 9.26 -16.18
C GLY A 266 26.48 9.22 -14.67
N THR A 267 26.88 10.34 -14.08
CA THR A 267 27.16 10.46 -12.64
C THR A 267 25.94 10.87 -11.80
N ASP A 268 24.83 11.20 -12.44
CA ASP A 268 23.62 11.60 -11.73
C ASP A 268 23.01 10.40 -10.97
N PRO A 269 22.39 10.62 -9.81
CA PRO A 269 21.73 9.55 -9.09
C PRO A 269 20.47 9.09 -9.84
N LEU A 270 20.30 7.76 -9.98
CA LEU A 270 19.10 7.19 -10.59
C LEU A 270 17.87 7.38 -9.67
N PHE A 271 18.04 7.14 -8.38
CA PHE A 271 16.97 7.27 -7.38
C PHE A 271 17.24 8.45 -6.44
N LYS A 272 16.16 9.08 -5.95
CA LYS A 272 16.27 10.20 -4.99
C LYS A 272 16.89 9.78 -3.67
N GLN A 273 16.63 8.54 -3.22
CA GLN A 273 17.15 8.00 -1.97
C GLN A 273 18.34 7.07 -2.20
N LYS A 274 19.29 7.07 -1.26
CA LYS A 274 20.36 6.07 -1.17
C LYS A 274 20.45 5.57 0.28
N PRO A 275 20.15 4.30 0.57
CA PRO A 275 19.69 3.27 -0.38
C PRO A 275 18.27 3.53 -0.88
N ALA A 276 17.96 3.13 -2.12
CA ALA A 276 16.62 3.24 -2.70
C ALA A 276 15.60 2.32 -1.99
N LEU A 277 16.05 1.14 -1.60
CA LEU A 277 15.30 0.16 -0.80
C LEU A 277 16.01 -0.05 0.55
N ASN A 278 15.25 0.03 1.63
CA ASN A 278 15.71 -0.06 3.02
C ASN A 278 15.23 -1.35 3.71
N ASP A 279 15.51 -1.50 5.01
CA ASP A 279 15.10 -2.68 5.80
C ASP A 279 13.58 -2.89 5.84
N ARG A 280 12.79 -1.80 5.81
CA ARG A 280 11.32 -1.91 5.71
C ARG A 280 10.88 -2.52 4.40
N SER A 281 11.61 -2.29 3.32
CA SER A 281 11.38 -2.96 2.03
C SER A 281 11.49 -4.47 2.16
N MET A 282 12.47 -4.95 2.95
CA MET A 282 12.64 -6.39 3.25
C MET A 282 11.45 -6.95 4.03
N LEU A 283 11.00 -6.23 5.09
CA LEU A 283 9.86 -6.67 5.91
C LEU A 283 8.57 -6.72 5.11
N HIS A 284 8.32 -5.70 4.29
CA HIS A 284 7.14 -5.66 3.43
C HIS A 284 7.17 -6.74 2.34
N LEU A 285 8.34 -7.00 1.77
CA LEU A 285 8.50 -8.05 0.76
C LEU A 285 8.24 -9.43 1.37
N GLU A 286 8.81 -9.72 2.55
CA GLU A 286 8.58 -10.97 3.28
C GLU A 286 7.09 -11.13 3.66
N GLY A 287 6.47 -10.10 4.27
CA GLY A 287 5.06 -10.15 4.65
C GLY A 287 4.11 -10.31 3.46
N ALA A 288 4.42 -9.68 2.32
CA ALA A 288 3.65 -9.84 1.09
C ALA A 288 3.82 -11.24 0.49
N ALA A 289 5.06 -11.78 0.47
CA ALA A 289 5.34 -13.12 -0.02
C ALA A 289 4.70 -14.23 0.85
N MET A 290 4.62 -14.02 2.17
CA MET A 290 3.88 -14.90 3.08
C MET A 290 2.39 -14.97 2.66
N MET A 291 1.77 -13.83 2.40
CA MET A 291 0.38 -13.81 1.93
C MET A 291 0.19 -14.40 0.54
N GLU A 292 1.16 -14.23 -0.37
CA GLU A 292 1.12 -14.91 -1.68
C GLU A 292 1.15 -16.43 -1.50
N ALA A 293 2.02 -16.97 -0.64
CA ALA A 293 2.06 -18.39 -0.32
C ALA A 293 0.72 -18.89 0.24
N VAL A 294 0.08 -18.12 1.14
CA VAL A 294 -1.26 -18.43 1.67
C VAL A 294 -2.31 -18.48 0.56
N MET A 295 -2.31 -17.50 -0.34
CA MET A 295 -3.23 -17.47 -1.49
C MET A 295 -3.06 -18.69 -2.42
N GLN A 296 -1.85 -19.29 -2.43
CA GLN A 296 -1.52 -20.52 -3.12
C GLN A 296 -1.68 -21.78 -2.23
N GLN A 297 -2.34 -21.65 -1.08
CA GLN A 297 -2.63 -22.72 -0.11
C GLN A 297 -1.36 -23.41 0.43
N ARG A 298 -0.29 -22.64 0.67
CA ARG A 298 0.97 -23.14 1.22
C ARG A 298 1.31 -22.45 2.55
N ASP A 299 1.95 -23.17 3.44
CA ASP A 299 2.45 -22.70 4.74
C ASP A 299 3.96 -22.37 4.72
N TYR A 300 4.54 -22.31 3.53
CA TYR A 300 5.93 -21.91 3.31
C TYR A 300 6.08 -21.00 2.10
N VAL A 301 7.04 -20.09 2.18
CA VAL A 301 7.35 -19.12 1.13
C VAL A 301 8.42 -19.65 0.20
N THR A 302 8.23 -19.45 -1.09
CA THR A 302 9.20 -19.76 -2.15
C THR A 302 9.71 -18.47 -2.81
N PRO A 303 10.85 -18.50 -3.52
CA PRO A 303 11.30 -17.38 -4.33
C PRO A 303 10.26 -16.91 -5.39
N TYR A 304 9.42 -17.80 -5.89
CA TYR A 304 8.33 -17.43 -6.81
C TYR A 304 7.31 -16.50 -6.17
N ASP A 305 7.01 -16.68 -4.88
CA ASP A 305 6.09 -15.80 -4.15
C ASP A 305 6.69 -14.40 -3.98
N VAL A 306 8.00 -14.35 -3.75
CA VAL A 306 8.74 -13.08 -3.67
C VAL A 306 8.67 -12.34 -5.01
N VAL A 307 8.95 -13.01 -6.13
CA VAL A 307 8.88 -12.44 -7.48
C VAL A 307 7.46 -11.93 -7.79
N ALA A 308 6.44 -12.69 -7.41
CA ALA A 308 5.04 -12.35 -7.66
C ALA A 308 4.59 -11.03 -7.01
N VAL A 309 5.20 -10.65 -5.87
CA VAL A 309 4.83 -9.43 -5.13
C VAL A 309 5.84 -8.29 -5.26
N ALA A 310 7.07 -8.56 -5.70
CA ALA A 310 8.18 -7.62 -5.69
C ALA A 310 7.86 -6.32 -6.45
N MET A 311 7.19 -6.41 -7.60
CA MET A 311 6.81 -5.24 -8.39
C MET A 311 5.97 -4.26 -7.58
N ASP A 312 4.92 -4.73 -6.91
CA ASP A 312 3.98 -3.89 -6.17
C ASP A 312 4.60 -3.33 -4.88
N VAL A 313 5.53 -4.10 -4.25
CA VAL A 313 6.25 -3.69 -3.04
C VAL A 313 7.32 -2.65 -3.33
N PHE A 314 8.11 -2.83 -4.38
CA PHE A 314 9.23 -1.94 -4.69
C PHE A 314 8.77 -0.64 -5.35
N ARG A 315 7.73 -0.70 -6.19
CA ARG A 315 7.19 0.47 -6.91
C ARG A 315 6.88 1.67 -6.01
N VAL A 316 6.46 1.46 -4.77
CA VAL A 316 6.12 2.54 -3.86
C VAL A 316 7.36 3.33 -3.38
N ARG A 317 8.54 2.70 -3.38
CA ARG A 317 9.79 3.24 -2.82
C ARG A 317 10.75 3.77 -3.86
N LEU A 318 10.70 3.21 -5.07
CA LEU A 318 11.59 3.59 -6.14
C LEU A 318 11.13 4.91 -6.77
N ILE A 319 11.64 6.01 -6.24
CA ILE A 319 11.37 7.36 -6.73
C ILE A 319 12.58 7.79 -7.54
N VAL A 320 12.39 7.92 -8.86
CA VAL A 320 13.45 8.34 -9.78
C VAL A 320 13.82 9.80 -9.51
N ALA A 321 15.10 10.12 -9.52
CA ALA A 321 15.57 11.51 -9.39
C ALA A 321 15.09 12.36 -10.58
N ASP A 322 14.69 13.61 -10.33
CA ASP A 322 14.05 14.44 -11.36
C ASP A 322 14.95 14.67 -12.59
N SER A 323 16.28 14.85 -12.36
CA SER A 323 17.25 14.94 -13.44
C SER A 323 17.32 13.66 -14.27
N ALA A 324 17.45 12.51 -13.62
CA ALA A 324 17.48 11.20 -14.27
C ALA A 324 16.18 10.90 -15.01
N LEU A 325 15.02 11.18 -14.40
CA LEU A 325 13.71 10.97 -15.02
C LEU A 325 13.59 11.72 -16.35
N HIS A 326 13.95 12.99 -16.35
CA HIS A 326 13.88 13.85 -17.55
C HIS A 326 14.79 13.33 -18.68
N LEU A 327 16.02 12.94 -18.33
CA LEU A 327 16.99 12.38 -19.27
C LEU A 327 16.51 11.04 -19.85
N LEU A 328 16.04 10.14 -19.00
CA LEU A 328 15.63 8.79 -19.42
C LEU A 328 14.35 8.81 -20.27
N LEU A 329 13.35 9.62 -19.93
CA LEU A 329 12.14 9.76 -20.73
C LEU A 329 12.45 10.37 -22.10
N SER A 330 13.37 11.34 -22.19
CA SER A 330 13.77 11.95 -23.46
C SER A 330 14.68 11.06 -24.32
N SER A 331 15.53 10.25 -23.69
CA SER A 331 16.47 9.36 -24.39
C SER A 331 15.82 8.07 -24.91
N PHE A 332 14.75 7.62 -24.22
CA PHE A 332 14.03 6.38 -24.56
C PHE A 332 12.53 6.61 -24.81
N PRO A 333 12.12 7.51 -25.73
CA PRO A 333 10.69 7.91 -25.88
C PRO A 333 9.78 6.76 -26.32
N GLY A 334 10.33 5.71 -26.92
CA GLY A 334 9.59 4.50 -27.31
C GLY A 334 9.52 3.42 -26.22
N ARG A 335 10.37 3.54 -25.19
CA ARG A 335 10.48 2.56 -24.09
C ARG A 335 9.79 3.02 -22.82
N TYR A 336 9.88 4.32 -22.50
CA TYR A 336 9.30 4.90 -21.29
C TYR A 336 8.39 6.07 -21.64
N GLN A 337 7.12 6.00 -21.21
CA GLN A 337 6.13 7.07 -21.38
C GLN A 337 5.77 7.75 -20.05
N SER A 338 6.18 7.15 -18.92
CA SER A 338 5.92 7.67 -17.57
C SER A 338 6.94 7.14 -16.57
N GLU A 339 7.06 7.80 -15.41
CA GLU A 339 7.88 7.34 -14.30
C GLU A 339 7.51 5.92 -13.87
N THR A 340 6.21 5.59 -13.81
CA THR A 340 5.73 4.26 -13.41
C THR A 340 6.23 3.18 -14.38
N GLN A 341 6.17 3.40 -15.70
CA GLN A 341 6.70 2.45 -16.67
C GLN A 341 8.23 2.28 -16.57
N LEU A 342 8.95 3.37 -16.32
CA LEU A 342 10.39 3.33 -16.07
C LEU A 342 10.68 2.47 -14.82
N VAL A 343 10.04 2.74 -13.71
CA VAL A 343 10.22 1.99 -12.45
C VAL A 343 9.88 0.51 -12.65
N ASP A 344 8.78 0.18 -13.31
CA ASP A 344 8.39 -1.21 -13.61
C ASP A 344 9.44 -1.93 -14.44
N ASN A 345 10.02 -1.24 -15.42
CA ASN A 345 11.10 -1.81 -16.23
C ASN A 345 12.37 -2.04 -15.41
N LEU A 346 12.76 -1.08 -14.56
CA LEU A 346 13.92 -1.23 -13.67
C LEU A 346 13.76 -2.42 -12.71
N ILE A 347 12.59 -2.57 -12.09
CA ILE A 347 12.30 -3.73 -11.23
C ILE A 347 12.40 -5.03 -12.04
N SER A 348 11.82 -5.06 -13.23
CA SER A 348 11.85 -6.23 -14.12
C SER A 348 13.28 -6.61 -14.52
N GLN A 349 14.15 -5.64 -14.82
CA GLN A 349 15.56 -5.91 -15.10
C GLN A 349 16.28 -6.54 -13.90
N ALA A 350 16.03 -6.01 -12.68
CA ALA A 350 16.63 -6.56 -11.45
C ALA A 350 16.16 -8.00 -11.19
N LEU A 351 14.84 -8.27 -11.32
CA LEU A 351 14.27 -9.60 -11.16
C LEU A 351 14.88 -10.60 -12.17
N ASN A 352 14.98 -10.23 -13.44
CA ASN A 352 15.57 -11.08 -14.48
C ASN A 352 17.05 -11.33 -14.24
N LYS A 353 17.79 -10.36 -13.71
CA LYS A 353 19.23 -10.46 -13.50
C LYS A 353 19.59 -11.34 -12.30
N VAL A 354 18.81 -11.22 -11.21
CA VAL A 354 19.03 -12.06 -10.01
C VAL A 354 18.61 -13.50 -10.30
N GLY A 355 17.61 -13.70 -11.17
CA GLY A 355 17.08 -15.02 -11.50
C GLY A 355 16.36 -15.67 -10.31
N LEU A 356 15.98 -16.93 -10.46
CA LEU A 356 15.38 -17.76 -9.42
C LEU A 356 16.40 -18.79 -8.93
#